data_ac07c7a756c2cce60c0196f0bcdca11c
#
_entry.id   ac07c7a756c2cce60c0196f0bcdca11c
#
_cell.length_a   1.000
_cell.length_b   1.000
_cell.length_c   1.000
_cell.angle_alpha   90.00
_cell.angle_beta   90.00
_cell.angle_gamma   90.00
#
_symmetry.space_group_name_H-M   'P 1'
#
loop_
_entity.id
_entity.type
_entity.pdbx_description
1 polymer ?
#
loop_
_entity_poly.entity_id
_entity_poly.type
_entity_poly.pdbx_seq_one_letter_code
_entity_poly.pdbx_strand_id
1 'polypeptide(L)'
;LSLADRGRIDQIFASINATLPPDAIQPKLLYRSAPSFGPNAFALPGNIVILLDEMVEFANDDDVIAGVLAHEIGHATNRHAMRMVARSAVIAVSVGLVFGIDDSFVEEMATLGTNLILSSHSRKFEREADKVSIQILQQLGHDPASLLKLFDKFAAECGDGCNKTSFFDSHPGLDERRALFE
;
A
#
# COMPACT_ATOMS: atom_id res chain seq x y z
N LEU A 1 17.70 -3.92 5.78
CA LEU A 1 17.20 -4.53 7.04
C LEU A 1 18.05 -5.72 7.46
N SER A 2 18.27 -5.86 8.79
CA SER A 2 18.93 -7.02 9.38
C SER A 2 18.08 -8.29 9.25
N LEU A 3 18.72 -9.47 9.39
CA LEU A 3 17.98 -10.74 9.41
C LEU A 3 17.03 -10.84 10.62
N ALA A 4 17.41 -10.22 11.74
CA ALA A 4 16.58 -10.19 12.95
C ALA A 4 15.29 -9.36 12.71
N ASP A 5 15.43 -8.19 12.09
CA ASP A 5 14.26 -7.34 11.75
C ASP A 5 13.32 -8.05 10.78
N ARG A 6 13.87 -8.68 9.74
CA ARG A 6 13.05 -9.46 8.80
C ARG A 6 12.31 -10.58 9.49
N GLY A 7 12.98 -11.36 10.35
CA GLY A 7 12.34 -12.44 11.10
C GLY A 7 11.20 -11.95 12.00
N ARG A 8 11.37 -10.80 12.65
CA ARG A 8 10.33 -10.15 13.46
C ARG A 8 9.14 -9.71 12.61
N ILE A 9 9.39 -9.05 11.48
CA ILE A 9 8.35 -8.57 10.57
C ILE A 9 7.62 -9.74 9.88
N ASP A 10 8.34 -10.82 9.52
CA ASP A 10 7.74 -12.03 8.97
C ASP A 10 6.76 -12.68 9.96
N GLN A 11 7.03 -12.62 11.28
CA GLN A 11 6.10 -13.09 12.30
C GLN A 11 4.84 -12.22 12.38
N ILE A 12 5.00 -10.88 12.33
CA ILE A 12 3.86 -9.95 12.25
C ILE A 12 3.02 -10.25 11.01
N PHE A 13 3.66 -10.37 9.85
CA PHE A 13 2.98 -10.64 8.59
C PHE A 13 2.26 -12.01 8.59
N ALA A 14 2.88 -13.03 9.17
CA ALA A 14 2.28 -14.36 9.31
C ALA A 14 1.03 -14.33 10.20
N SER A 15 1.06 -13.59 11.33
CA SER A 15 -0.11 -13.43 12.20
C SER A 15 -1.25 -12.70 11.51
N ILE A 16 -0.95 -11.67 10.71
CA ILE A 16 -1.95 -10.97 9.89
C ILE A 16 -2.54 -11.93 8.84
N ASN A 17 -1.72 -12.68 8.11
CA ASN A 17 -2.20 -13.65 7.13
C ASN A 17 -3.10 -14.71 7.76
N ALA A 18 -2.84 -15.13 9.00
CA ALA A 18 -3.66 -16.11 9.72
C ALA A 18 -5.08 -15.60 10.03
N THR A 19 -5.34 -14.30 9.97
CA THR A 19 -6.70 -13.73 10.12
C THR A 19 -7.54 -13.82 8.84
N LEU A 20 -6.89 -14.04 7.69
CA LEU A 20 -7.59 -14.11 6.41
C LEU A 20 -8.37 -15.43 6.26
N PRO A 21 -9.45 -15.45 5.46
CA PRO A 21 -10.19 -16.68 5.17
C PRO A 21 -9.27 -17.79 4.65
N PRO A 22 -9.49 -19.06 5.04
CA PRO A 22 -8.61 -20.18 4.66
C PRO A 22 -8.52 -20.42 3.14
N ASP A 23 -9.56 -20.05 2.40
CA ASP A 23 -9.65 -20.13 0.94
C ASP A 23 -9.13 -18.88 0.21
N ALA A 24 -8.75 -17.85 0.96
CA ALA A 24 -8.15 -16.65 0.38
C ALA A 24 -6.75 -16.93 -0.14
N ILE A 25 -6.40 -16.30 -1.27
CA ILE A 25 -5.02 -16.31 -1.76
C ILE A 25 -4.18 -15.50 -0.77
N GLN A 26 -3.24 -16.19 -0.11
CA GLN A 26 -2.39 -15.58 0.90
C GLN A 26 -1.43 -14.57 0.26
N PRO A 27 -1.36 -13.33 0.76
CA PRO A 27 -0.37 -12.35 0.34
C PRO A 27 1.06 -12.83 0.62
N LYS A 28 2.01 -12.36 -0.22
CA LYS A 28 3.45 -12.61 -0.05
C LYS A 28 4.16 -11.30 0.27
N LEU A 29 5.02 -11.32 1.28
CA LEU A 29 5.83 -10.18 1.66
C LEU A 29 7.17 -10.21 0.94
N LEU A 30 7.57 -9.08 0.37
CA LEU A 30 8.88 -8.85 -0.23
C LEU A 30 9.50 -7.59 0.38
N TYR A 31 10.79 -7.66 0.70
CA TYR A 31 11.57 -6.52 1.18
C TYR A 31 12.34 -5.90 0.04
N ARG A 32 12.40 -4.58 0.00
CA ARG A 32 13.23 -3.80 -0.93
C ARG A 32 13.82 -2.60 -0.23
N SER A 33 15.00 -2.17 -0.67
CA SER A 33 15.56 -0.87 -0.31
C SER A 33 15.40 0.05 -1.52
N ALA A 34 14.81 1.21 -1.30
CA ALA A 34 14.58 2.23 -2.32
C ALA A 34 14.65 3.65 -1.71
N PRO A 35 15.86 4.12 -1.33
CA PRO A 35 16.02 5.39 -0.62
C PRO A 35 15.41 6.61 -1.31
N SER A 36 15.35 6.59 -2.63
CA SER A 36 14.72 7.68 -3.42
C SER A 36 13.21 7.75 -3.28
N PHE A 37 12.56 6.67 -2.85
CA PHE A 37 11.11 6.63 -2.56
C PHE A 37 10.81 7.05 -1.13
N GLY A 38 11.80 6.96 -0.22
CA GLY A 38 11.59 7.18 1.22
C GLY A 38 10.71 6.09 1.85
N PRO A 39 10.19 6.34 3.08
CA PRO A 39 9.36 5.39 3.80
C PRO A 39 8.07 5.06 3.04
N ASN A 40 7.91 3.79 2.60
CA ASN A 40 6.71 3.37 1.87
C ASN A 40 6.49 1.85 1.90
N ALA A 41 5.27 1.42 1.55
CA ALA A 41 4.89 0.05 1.28
C ALA A 41 3.91 0.03 0.09
N PHE A 42 3.75 -1.11 -0.59
CA PHE A 42 2.92 -1.23 -1.78
C PHE A 42 2.26 -2.60 -1.88
N ALA A 43 0.98 -2.61 -2.20
CA ALA A 43 0.27 -3.81 -2.63
C ALA A 43 0.26 -3.90 -4.16
N LEU A 44 0.89 -4.93 -4.71
CA LEU A 44 0.98 -5.17 -6.15
C LEU A 44 -0.02 -6.22 -6.63
N PRO A 45 -0.31 -6.27 -7.97
CA PRO A 45 -1.04 -7.37 -8.57
C PRO A 45 -0.43 -8.72 -8.21
N GLY A 46 -1.28 -9.74 -8.00
CA GLY A 46 -0.82 -11.09 -7.62
C GLY A 46 -0.65 -11.30 -6.11
N ASN A 47 -1.28 -10.45 -5.29
CA ASN A 47 -1.22 -10.52 -3.83
C ASN A 47 0.21 -10.43 -3.28
N ILE A 48 0.99 -9.51 -3.82
CA ILE A 48 2.35 -9.22 -3.37
C ILE A 48 2.31 -7.91 -2.57
N VAL A 49 2.86 -7.93 -1.37
CA VAL A 49 3.12 -6.75 -0.56
C VAL A 49 4.62 -6.48 -0.58
N ILE A 50 5.02 -5.28 -0.97
CA ILE A 50 6.39 -4.81 -0.86
C ILE A 50 6.48 -3.89 0.35
N LEU A 51 7.41 -4.17 1.26
CA LEU A 51 7.76 -3.30 2.36
C LEU A 51 9.16 -2.74 2.11
N LEU A 52 9.28 -1.42 2.10
CA LEU A 52 10.58 -0.78 1.97
C LEU A 52 11.33 -0.78 3.30
N ASP A 53 12.63 -1.00 3.24
CA ASP A 53 13.52 -0.96 4.40
C ASP A 53 13.40 0.41 5.10
N GLU A 54 13.25 1.47 4.32
CA GLU A 54 13.06 2.85 4.75
C GLU A 54 11.79 3.05 5.59
N MET A 55 10.70 2.31 5.29
CA MET A 55 9.49 2.34 6.11
C MET A 55 9.71 1.71 7.48
N VAL A 56 10.46 0.62 7.55
CA VAL A 56 10.75 -0.06 8.82
C VAL A 56 11.62 0.82 9.71
N GLU A 57 12.65 1.42 9.15
CA GLU A 57 13.54 2.34 9.86
C GLU A 57 12.80 3.59 10.33
N PHE A 58 11.94 4.12 9.47
CA PHE A 58 11.11 5.29 9.80
C PHE A 58 10.09 4.97 10.88
N ALA A 59 9.29 3.92 10.76
CA ALA A 59 8.27 3.55 11.72
C ALA A 59 8.89 3.26 13.10
N ASN A 60 9.89 2.40 13.15
CA ASN A 60 10.60 1.96 14.36
C ASN A 60 9.65 1.57 15.53
N ASP A 61 8.50 0.98 15.17
CA ASP A 61 7.42 0.58 16.09
C ASP A 61 6.66 -0.60 15.43
N ASP A 62 6.56 -1.74 16.11
CA ASP A 62 5.96 -2.96 15.58
C ASP A 62 4.46 -2.82 15.35
N ASP A 63 3.75 -2.07 16.19
CA ASP A 63 2.32 -1.84 16.04
C ASP A 63 2.06 -0.96 14.80
N VAL A 64 2.93 0.00 14.52
CA VAL A 64 2.87 0.82 13.31
C VAL A 64 3.14 -0.04 12.07
N ILE A 65 4.16 -0.91 12.10
CA ILE A 65 4.47 -1.84 11.01
C ILE A 65 3.31 -2.80 10.77
N ALA A 66 2.71 -3.33 11.84
CA ALA A 66 1.52 -4.16 11.73
C ALA A 66 0.36 -3.40 11.07
N GLY A 67 0.15 -2.14 11.44
CA GLY A 67 -0.84 -1.25 10.83
C GLY A 67 -0.62 -1.06 9.33
N VAL A 68 0.61 -0.75 8.93
CA VAL A 68 1.00 -0.60 7.51
C VAL A 68 0.77 -1.90 6.75
N LEU A 69 1.25 -3.03 7.27
CA LEU A 69 1.10 -4.34 6.60
C LEU A 69 -0.38 -4.75 6.50
N ALA A 70 -1.18 -4.52 7.53
CA ALA A 70 -2.61 -4.80 7.50
C ALA A 70 -3.33 -3.92 6.47
N HIS A 71 -2.92 -2.66 6.31
CA HIS A 71 -3.44 -1.75 5.29
C HIS A 71 -3.09 -2.23 3.87
N GLU A 72 -1.83 -2.62 3.63
CA GLU A 72 -1.41 -3.17 2.33
C GLU A 72 -2.13 -4.49 2.01
N ILE A 73 -2.36 -5.34 3.01
CA ILE A 73 -3.17 -6.54 2.85
C ILE A 73 -4.63 -6.17 2.52
N GLY A 74 -5.16 -5.08 3.07
CA GLY A 74 -6.45 -4.53 2.67
C GLY A 74 -6.49 -4.17 1.19
N HIS A 75 -5.44 -3.55 0.64
CA HIS A 75 -5.31 -3.29 -0.80
C HIS A 75 -5.21 -4.58 -1.61
N ALA A 76 -4.42 -5.54 -1.16
CA ALA A 76 -4.21 -6.81 -1.85
C ALA A 76 -5.50 -7.65 -1.92
N THR A 77 -6.20 -7.83 -0.79
CA THR A 77 -7.42 -8.64 -0.69
C THR A 77 -8.59 -8.02 -1.47
N ASN A 78 -8.70 -6.69 -1.48
CA ASN A 78 -9.66 -5.96 -2.32
C ASN A 78 -9.22 -5.85 -3.79
N ARG A 79 -8.05 -6.38 -4.14
CA ARG A 79 -7.47 -6.39 -5.49
C ARG A 79 -7.39 -4.99 -6.12
N HIS A 80 -7.07 -3.96 -5.32
CA HIS A 80 -7.09 -2.57 -5.78
C HIS A 80 -6.15 -2.35 -6.96
N ALA A 81 -4.91 -2.85 -6.90
CA ALA A 81 -3.97 -2.76 -8.00
C ALA A 81 -4.49 -3.44 -9.28
N MET A 82 -5.09 -4.63 -9.18
CA MET A 82 -5.70 -5.29 -10.34
C MET A 82 -6.89 -4.53 -10.92
N ARG A 83 -7.71 -3.90 -10.06
CA ARG A 83 -8.84 -3.05 -10.51
C ARG A 83 -8.33 -1.81 -11.25
N MET A 84 -7.20 -1.24 -10.83
CA MET A 84 -6.56 -0.12 -11.54
C MET A 84 -6.02 -0.56 -12.89
N VAL A 85 -5.30 -1.69 -12.96
CA VAL A 85 -4.80 -2.27 -14.22
C VAL A 85 -5.96 -2.55 -15.19
N ALA A 86 -7.01 -3.21 -14.72
CA ALA A 86 -8.17 -3.53 -15.56
C ALA A 86 -8.84 -2.26 -16.11
N ARG A 87 -8.99 -1.23 -15.28
CA ARG A 87 -9.56 0.07 -15.69
C ARG A 87 -8.71 0.74 -16.77
N SER A 88 -7.39 0.78 -16.57
CA SER A 88 -6.45 1.36 -17.53
C SER A 88 -6.45 0.58 -18.85
N ALA A 89 -6.50 -0.76 -18.79
CA ALA A 89 -6.58 -1.59 -19.99
C ALA A 89 -7.87 -1.34 -20.80
N VAL A 90 -9.03 -1.18 -20.12
CA VAL A 90 -10.28 -0.85 -20.81
C VAL A 90 -10.18 0.51 -21.51
N ILE A 91 -9.63 1.52 -20.84
CA ILE A 91 -9.43 2.85 -21.44
C ILE A 91 -8.51 2.74 -22.66
N ALA A 92 -7.38 2.05 -22.52
CA ALA A 92 -6.41 1.89 -23.60
C ALA A 92 -7.03 1.18 -24.83
N VAL A 93 -7.74 0.07 -24.62
CA VAL A 93 -8.43 -0.62 -25.72
C VAL A 93 -9.44 0.29 -26.39
N SER A 94 -10.19 1.07 -25.61
CA SER A 94 -11.18 2.02 -26.16
C SER A 94 -10.51 3.11 -27.00
N VAL A 95 -9.38 3.64 -26.56
CA VAL A 95 -8.59 4.64 -27.30
C VAL A 95 -8.02 4.01 -28.57
N GLY A 96 -7.43 2.82 -28.48
CA GLY A 96 -6.88 2.11 -29.63
C GLY A 96 -7.92 1.78 -30.69
N LEU A 97 -9.16 1.47 -30.30
CA LEU A 97 -10.27 1.23 -31.25
C LEU A 97 -10.70 2.51 -31.99
N VAL A 98 -10.58 3.67 -31.37
CA VAL A 98 -10.96 4.97 -31.96
C VAL A 98 -9.86 5.57 -32.82
N PHE A 99 -8.61 5.52 -32.36
CA PHE A 99 -7.46 6.22 -32.96
C PHE A 99 -6.48 5.29 -33.70
N GLY A 100 -6.64 3.99 -33.54
CA GLY A 100 -5.70 2.99 -34.05
C GLY A 100 -4.62 2.59 -33.03
N ILE A 101 -3.96 1.46 -33.30
CA ILE A 101 -2.84 0.95 -32.48
C ILE A 101 -1.58 1.12 -33.32
N ASP A 102 -0.71 2.01 -32.90
CA ASP A 102 0.61 2.21 -33.48
C ASP A 102 1.72 1.97 -32.43
N ASP A 103 2.98 2.16 -32.83
CA ASP A 103 4.12 1.95 -31.94
C ASP A 103 4.10 2.88 -30.72
N SER A 104 3.55 4.10 -30.87
CA SER A 104 3.43 5.05 -29.76
C SER A 104 2.41 4.59 -28.72
N PHE A 105 1.34 3.92 -29.15
CA PHE A 105 0.35 3.31 -28.27
C PHE A 105 0.97 2.18 -27.43
N VAL A 106 1.83 1.37 -28.04
CA VAL A 106 2.53 0.27 -27.32
C VAL A 106 3.49 0.82 -26.24
N GLU A 107 4.22 1.91 -26.55
CA GLU A 107 5.08 2.59 -25.59
C GLU A 107 4.28 3.20 -24.43
N GLU A 108 3.13 3.81 -24.72
CA GLU A 108 2.25 4.41 -23.72
C GLU A 108 1.67 3.34 -22.79
N MET A 109 1.34 2.17 -23.31
CA MET A 109 0.88 1.02 -22.53
C MET A 109 1.97 0.45 -21.62
N ALA A 110 3.22 0.40 -22.07
CA ALA A 110 4.36 0.00 -21.24
C ALA A 110 4.61 1.00 -20.09
N THR A 111 4.41 2.28 -20.35
CA THR A 111 4.54 3.36 -19.36
C THR A 111 3.40 3.31 -18.32
N LEU A 112 2.19 2.90 -18.72
CA LEU A 112 1.07 2.71 -17.80
C LEU A 112 1.40 1.68 -16.71
N GLY A 113 2.14 0.62 -17.01
CA GLY A 113 2.56 -0.39 -16.03
C GLY A 113 3.47 0.17 -14.93
N THR A 114 4.38 1.06 -15.29
CA THR A 114 5.28 1.74 -14.34
C THR A 114 4.54 2.79 -13.51
N ASN A 115 3.63 3.54 -14.13
CA ASN A 115 2.85 4.56 -13.45
C ASN A 115 1.84 3.99 -12.46
N LEU A 116 1.41 2.74 -12.61
CA LEU A 116 0.50 2.09 -11.66
C LEU A 116 1.09 1.91 -10.26
N ILE A 117 2.40 1.68 -10.17
CA ILE A 117 3.10 1.56 -8.88
C ILE A 117 3.18 2.94 -8.18
N LEU A 118 3.20 4.02 -8.97
CA LEU A 118 3.32 5.39 -8.51
C LEU A 118 1.98 6.12 -8.43
N SER A 119 0.89 5.48 -8.88
CA SER A 119 -0.44 6.10 -8.89
C SER A 119 -1.04 6.14 -7.51
N SER A 120 -1.56 7.30 -7.11
CA SER A 120 -2.32 7.40 -5.88
C SER A 120 -3.60 6.56 -5.95
N HIS A 121 -3.89 5.85 -4.89
CA HIS A 121 -5.16 5.15 -4.73
C HIS A 121 -6.31 6.16 -4.62
N SER A 122 -7.51 5.74 -5.04
CA SER A 122 -8.68 6.58 -4.81
C SER A 122 -9.03 6.59 -3.32
N ARG A 123 -9.57 7.70 -2.79
CA ARG A 123 -10.07 7.79 -1.40
C ARG A 123 -11.01 6.66 -1.02
N LYS A 124 -11.74 6.11 -2.00
CA LYS A 124 -12.59 4.94 -1.80
C LYS A 124 -11.76 3.69 -1.49
N PHE A 125 -10.67 3.46 -2.23
CA PHE A 125 -9.77 2.32 -2.02
C PHE A 125 -9.07 2.43 -0.67
N GLU A 126 -8.65 3.65 -0.30
CA GLU A 126 -8.06 3.89 1.02
C GLU A 126 -9.03 3.51 2.15
N ARG A 127 -10.28 3.96 2.09
CA ARG A 127 -11.29 3.58 3.08
C ARG A 127 -11.61 2.09 3.10
N GLU A 128 -11.57 1.41 1.95
CA GLU A 128 -11.74 -0.04 1.88
C GLU A 128 -10.55 -0.75 2.55
N ALA A 129 -9.33 -0.31 2.31
CA ALA A 129 -8.12 -0.86 2.92
C ALA A 129 -8.05 -0.59 4.43
N ASP A 130 -8.36 0.64 4.87
CA ASP A 130 -8.42 1.00 6.30
C ASP A 130 -9.41 0.14 7.08
N LYS A 131 -10.59 -0.12 6.53
CA LYS A 131 -11.57 -0.99 7.20
C LYS A 131 -11.04 -2.41 7.41
N VAL A 132 -10.35 -2.97 6.41
CA VAL A 132 -9.72 -4.29 6.53
C VAL A 132 -8.59 -4.23 7.57
N SER A 133 -7.76 -3.20 7.52
CA SER A 133 -6.68 -3.00 8.50
C SER A 133 -7.20 -2.96 9.93
N ILE A 134 -8.23 -2.15 10.21
CA ILE A 134 -8.86 -2.06 11.52
C ILE A 134 -9.38 -3.42 12.00
N GLN A 135 -10.07 -4.17 11.14
CA GLN A 135 -10.58 -5.50 11.48
C GLN A 135 -9.46 -6.48 11.83
N ILE A 136 -8.38 -6.50 11.03
CA ILE A 136 -7.21 -7.35 11.27
C ILE A 136 -6.55 -7.00 12.61
N LEU A 137 -6.26 -5.71 12.83
CA LEU A 137 -5.60 -5.25 14.06
C LEU A 137 -6.43 -5.57 15.30
N GLN A 138 -7.74 -5.35 15.27
CA GLN A 138 -8.65 -5.72 16.36
C GLN A 138 -8.65 -7.24 16.65
N GLN A 139 -8.65 -8.07 15.61
CA GLN A 139 -8.58 -9.53 15.78
C GLN A 139 -7.27 -9.99 16.41
N LEU A 140 -6.17 -9.29 16.16
CA LEU A 140 -4.86 -9.58 16.73
C LEU A 140 -4.62 -8.92 18.09
N GLY A 141 -5.56 -8.09 18.57
CA GLY A 141 -5.43 -7.35 19.82
C GLY A 141 -4.48 -6.15 19.75
N HIS A 142 -4.15 -5.69 18.54
CA HIS A 142 -3.43 -4.43 18.31
C HIS A 142 -4.40 -3.25 18.33
N ASP A 143 -3.89 -2.09 18.71
CA ASP A 143 -4.64 -0.84 18.65
C ASP A 143 -4.67 -0.33 17.19
N PRO A 144 -5.85 -0.23 16.54
CA PRO A 144 -5.94 0.34 15.20
C PRO A 144 -5.38 1.77 15.10
N ALA A 145 -5.47 2.55 16.19
CA ALA A 145 -4.92 3.91 16.23
C ALA A 145 -3.38 3.94 16.12
N SER A 146 -2.69 2.81 16.20
CA SER A 146 -1.24 2.75 15.98
C SER A 146 -0.81 3.36 14.64
N LEU A 147 -1.64 3.23 13.60
CA LEU A 147 -1.38 3.83 12.29
C LEU A 147 -1.39 5.37 12.33
N LEU A 148 -2.13 5.99 13.27
CA LEU A 148 -2.11 7.44 13.47
C LEU A 148 -0.73 7.95 13.90
N LYS A 149 0.03 7.15 14.65
CA LYS A 149 1.42 7.49 15.03
C LYS A 149 2.30 7.69 13.79
N LEU A 150 2.09 6.88 12.75
CA LEU A 150 2.80 7.03 11.48
C LEU A 150 2.44 8.35 10.81
N PHE A 151 1.14 8.69 10.79
CA PHE A 151 0.66 9.94 10.21
C PHE A 151 1.22 11.16 10.95
N ASP A 152 1.24 11.11 12.29
CA ASP A 152 1.82 12.18 13.12
C ASP A 152 3.33 12.32 12.90
N LYS A 153 4.03 11.20 12.75
CA LYS A 153 5.47 11.21 12.50
C LYS A 153 5.80 11.83 11.13
N PHE A 154 5.06 11.45 10.09
CA PHE A 154 5.19 12.11 8.79
C PHE A 154 4.88 13.61 8.87
N ALA A 155 3.81 14.01 9.54
CA ALA A 155 3.46 15.42 9.71
C ALA A 155 4.54 16.20 10.46
N ALA A 156 5.16 15.61 11.47
CA ALA A 156 6.22 16.25 12.26
C ALA A 156 7.54 16.43 11.46
N GLU A 157 7.89 15.46 10.62
CA GLU A 157 9.14 15.53 9.82
C GLU A 157 9.01 16.45 8.59
N CYS A 158 7.81 16.59 8.05
CA CYS A 158 7.59 17.34 6.82
C CYS A 158 7.35 18.82 7.02
N GLY A 159 6.82 19.28 8.14
CA GLY A 159 6.36 20.67 8.32
C GLY A 159 5.41 21.11 7.22
N ASP A 160 5.34 22.42 6.94
CA ASP A 160 4.47 22.98 5.89
C ASP A 160 4.85 22.59 4.44
N GLY A 161 5.89 21.77 4.26
CA GLY A 161 6.44 21.36 2.95
C GLY A 161 6.14 19.90 2.54
N CYS A 162 5.22 19.22 3.17
CA CYS A 162 4.95 17.77 3.03
C CYS A 162 4.39 17.28 1.70
N ASN A 163 4.50 18.05 0.64
CA ASN A 163 4.08 17.63 -0.70
C ASN A 163 5.03 16.62 -1.37
N LYS A 164 5.91 15.93 -0.62
CA LYS A 164 6.96 15.08 -1.21
C LYS A 164 7.23 13.76 -0.51
N THR A 165 6.35 13.25 0.34
CA THR A 165 6.52 11.89 0.83
C THR A 165 5.75 10.94 -0.08
N SER A 166 6.45 10.00 -0.69
CA SER A 166 5.84 9.01 -1.59
C SER A 166 4.69 8.23 -0.97
N PHE A 167 4.66 8.11 0.37
CA PHE A 167 3.57 7.44 1.09
C PHE A 167 2.24 8.20 0.95
N PHE A 168 2.21 9.52 1.18
CA PHE A 168 0.97 10.30 1.04
C PHE A 168 0.55 10.51 -0.41
N ASP A 169 1.52 10.52 -1.32
CA ASP A 169 1.23 10.56 -2.75
C ASP A 169 0.53 9.27 -3.21
N SER A 170 0.92 8.12 -2.66
CA SER A 170 0.28 6.83 -2.95
C SER A 170 -0.99 6.59 -2.13
N HIS A 171 -1.11 7.14 -0.90
CA HIS A 171 -2.21 6.92 0.05
C HIS A 171 -2.88 8.23 0.49
N PRO A 172 -3.70 8.87 -0.37
CA PRO A 172 -4.28 10.18 -0.10
C PRO A 172 -5.44 10.16 0.91
N GLY A 173 -5.81 11.35 1.39
CA GLY A 173 -7.02 11.54 2.18
C GLY A 173 -6.82 11.41 3.68
N LEU A 174 -5.68 11.84 4.20
CA LEU A 174 -5.26 11.68 5.59
C LEU A 174 -6.29 12.15 6.61
N ASP A 175 -6.80 13.37 6.44
CA ASP A 175 -7.74 13.96 7.40
C ASP A 175 -9.05 13.17 7.50
N GLU A 176 -9.56 12.68 6.35
CA GLU A 176 -10.75 11.83 6.31
C GLU A 176 -10.49 10.44 6.90
N ARG A 177 -9.27 9.93 6.78
CA ARG A 177 -8.86 8.61 7.26
C ARG A 177 -8.66 8.60 8.76
N ARG A 178 -8.13 9.68 9.36
CA ARG A 178 -7.97 9.79 10.82
C ARG A 178 -9.25 9.45 11.55
N ALA A 179 -10.37 9.99 11.11
CA ALA A 179 -11.68 9.77 11.73
C ALA A 179 -12.18 8.30 11.71
N LEU A 180 -11.51 7.41 10.97
CA LEU A 180 -11.82 5.97 10.97
C LEU A 180 -11.09 5.22 12.08
N PHE A 181 -9.97 5.76 12.56
CA PHE A 181 -9.10 5.16 13.57
C PHE A 181 -9.32 5.72 14.98
N GLU A 182 -10.07 6.80 15.11
CA GLU A 182 -10.53 7.40 16.38
C GLU A 182 -11.83 6.73 16.89
#